data_a276ed04810520c8e1c34ade8732b0d6
#
_entry.id   a276ed04810520c8e1c34ade8732b0d6
#
_cell.length_a   1.000
_cell.length_b   1.000
_cell.length_c   1.000
_cell.angle_alpha   90.00
_cell.angle_beta   90.00
_cell.angle_gamma   90.00
#
_symmetry.space_group_name_H-M   'P 1'
#
loop_
_entity.id
_entity.type
_entity.pdbx_description
1 polymer ?
#
loop_
_entity_poly.entity_id
_entity_poly.type
_entity_poly.pdbx_seq_one_letter_code
_entity_poly.pdbx_strand_id
1 'polypeptide(L)'
;MSRFFLFFLQLLALIVLVFSCQEEFIPATVAGPHPLVVEGYIEAAGERSSPPYVFLTRSFPFFSQISGEEFDDFYVHDAEITVSDGEEEYLLTELCFNDLTPDQREIAANFLGRNLDSLGINLCVYLDLSLSLFGEEGKTYTLSVEAEGETLTAVTTIPEQVSLDSVYFVEPPGEPRDTLAQLRVILDDPPEDNWYRYFVRVGDDAFRRDNFSVFDDRLFADERLEFPLNRPLAPGESFDLSTFGLFRRGTDMSLKFLFIDEAHHRFWETIEFAASNQGPFSNYTRIATNIEGGLGIWGGIAASYYERRVPDL
;
A
#
# COMPACT_ATOMS: atom_id res chain seq x y z
N MET A 1 -63.97 -0.89 27.22
CA MET A 1 -63.57 -0.29 25.94
C MET A 1 -62.60 0.90 26.07
N SER A 2 -62.73 1.77 27.06
CA SER A 2 -61.87 2.97 27.21
C SER A 2 -60.39 2.73 27.49
N ARG A 3 -60.02 1.72 28.31
CA ARG A 3 -58.64 1.43 28.65
C ARG A 3 -57.82 0.82 27.50
N PHE A 4 -58.43 0.05 26.66
CA PHE A 4 -57.80 -0.54 25.46
C PHE A 4 -57.51 0.50 24.39
N PHE A 5 -58.40 1.48 24.26
CA PHE A 5 -58.26 2.60 23.31
C PHE A 5 -57.12 3.54 23.76
N LEU A 6 -57.00 3.81 25.05
CA LEU A 6 -55.90 4.60 25.60
C LEU A 6 -54.53 3.92 25.43
N PHE A 7 -54.50 2.61 25.65
CA PHE A 7 -53.24 1.83 25.44
C PHE A 7 -52.81 1.81 23.97
N PHE A 8 -53.76 1.72 23.04
CA PHE A 8 -53.50 1.76 21.60
C PHE A 8 -53.01 3.14 21.14
N LEU A 9 -53.55 4.21 21.74
CA LEU A 9 -53.12 5.56 21.44
C LEU A 9 -51.72 5.85 21.98
N GLN A 10 -51.38 5.33 23.16
CA GLN A 10 -50.02 5.43 23.71
C GLN A 10 -49.00 4.63 22.91
N LEU A 11 -49.37 3.44 22.43
CA LEU A 11 -48.49 2.63 21.57
C LEU A 11 -48.25 3.31 20.23
N LEU A 12 -49.29 3.93 19.63
CA LEU A 12 -49.19 4.67 18.38
C LEU A 12 -48.28 5.92 18.56
N ALA A 13 -48.42 6.62 19.64
CA ALA A 13 -47.55 7.77 19.98
C ALA A 13 -46.11 7.39 20.20
N LEU A 14 -45.87 6.21 20.80
CA LEU A 14 -44.52 5.66 20.98
C LEU A 14 -43.88 5.26 19.64
N ILE A 15 -44.64 4.67 18.73
CA ILE A 15 -44.19 4.33 17.39
C ILE A 15 -43.81 5.57 16.57
N VAL A 16 -44.61 6.65 16.67
CA VAL A 16 -44.32 7.92 15.97
C VAL A 16 -43.04 8.59 16.53
N LEU A 17 -42.72 8.42 17.80
CA LEU A 17 -41.49 8.93 18.41
C LEU A 17 -40.23 8.16 17.98
N VAL A 18 -40.38 6.89 17.57
CA VAL A 18 -39.25 6.06 17.09
C VAL A 18 -38.94 6.34 15.62
N PHE A 19 -39.89 6.89 14.85
CA PHE A 19 -39.66 7.41 13.49
C PHE A 19 -39.20 8.87 13.47
N SER A 20 -38.47 9.31 14.48
CA SER A 20 -37.77 10.58 14.45
C SER A 20 -36.74 10.58 13.32
N CYS A 21 -36.85 11.57 12.45
CA CYS A 21 -35.98 11.80 11.31
C CYS A 21 -34.50 11.51 11.64
N GLN A 22 -33.92 10.53 10.99
CA GLN A 22 -32.46 10.52 10.79
C GLN A 22 -32.21 11.61 9.73
N GLU A 23 -31.85 12.80 10.16
CA GLU A 23 -31.14 13.71 9.26
C GLU A 23 -29.81 13.06 8.94
N GLU A 24 -29.60 12.77 7.67
CA GLU A 24 -28.32 12.36 7.17
C GLU A 24 -27.38 13.55 7.38
N PHE A 25 -26.52 13.45 8.39
CA PHE A 25 -25.50 14.45 8.64
C PHE A 25 -24.48 14.36 7.50
N ILE A 26 -24.66 15.18 6.47
CA ILE A 26 -23.66 15.44 5.46
C ILE A 26 -22.77 16.55 6.04
N PRO A 27 -21.56 16.24 6.55
CA PRO A 27 -20.67 17.28 7.00
C PRO A 27 -20.38 18.21 5.82
N ALA A 28 -20.39 19.51 6.09
CA ALA A 28 -20.03 20.49 5.09
C ALA A 28 -18.63 20.13 4.57
N THR A 29 -18.54 19.76 3.31
CA THR A 29 -17.24 19.59 2.66
C THR A 29 -16.50 20.90 2.80
N VAL A 30 -15.39 20.91 3.51
CA VAL A 30 -14.54 22.08 3.59
C VAL A 30 -14.03 22.28 2.16
N ALA A 31 -14.59 23.27 1.47
CA ALA A 31 -14.09 23.69 0.17
C ALA A 31 -12.71 24.34 0.43
N GLY A 32 -11.67 23.55 0.27
CA GLY A 32 -10.29 23.97 0.36
C GLY A 32 -9.53 23.53 -0.89
N PRO A 33 -8.33 24.04 -1.11
CA PRO A 33 -7.49 23.53 -2.18
C PRO A 33 -7.29 22.03 -1.98
N HIS A 34 -7.38 21.27 -3.05
CA HIS A 34 -7.08 19.84 -3.08
C HIS A 34 -5.57 19.69 -3.33
N PRO A 35 -4.74 19.53 -2.29
CA PRO A 35 -3.30 19.44 -2.47
C PRO A 35 -2.93 18.27 -3.38
N LEU A 36 -1.82 18.45 -4.07
CA LEU A 36 -1.21 17.41 -4.88
C LEU A 36 -0.71 16.28 -3.98
N VAL A 37 -0.88 15.06 -4.45
CA VAL A 37 -0.48 13.82 -3.78
C VAL A 37 0.49 13.06 -4.66
N VAL A 38 1.67 12.79 -4.14
CA VAL A 38 2.71 11.97 -4.77
C VAL A 38 2.73 10.59 -4.13
N GLU A 39 2.64 9.54 -4.92
CA GLU A 39 3.02 8.19 -4.52
C GLU A 39 4.11 7.70 -5.48
N GLY A 40 5.36 7.79 -5.07
CA GLY A 40 6.50 7.47 -5.93
C GLY A 40 7.56 6.64 -5.25
N TYR A 41 8.24 5.81 -6.04
CA TYR A 41 9.25 4.89 -5.54
C TYR A 41 10.42 4.75 -6.50
N ILE A 42 11.61 4.52 -5.90
CA ILE A 42 12.81 4.08 -6.60
C ILE A 42 13.36 2.83 -5.91
N GLU A 43 13.65 1.78 -6.69
CA GLU A 43 13.95 0.44 -6.17
C GLU A 43 15.33 -0.04 -6.62
N ALA A 44 16.10 -0.57 -5.66
CA ALA A 44 17.29 -1.39 -5.86
C ALA A 44 16.92 -2.86 -5.58
N ALA A 45 16.98 -3.71 -6.59
CA ALA A 45 16.68 -5.15 -6.49
C ALA A 45 17.55 -6.00 -7.44
N GLY A 46 18.72 -5.49 -7.79
CA GLY A 46 19.61 -6.11 -8.77
C GLY A 46 18.95 -6.23 -10.15
N GLU A 47 18.96 -7.41 -10.71
CA GLU A 47 18.33 -7.67 -12.02
C GLU A 47 16.80 -7.55 -12.03
N ARG A 48 16.16 -7.46 -10.85
CA ARG A 48 14.72 -7.29 -10.69
C ARG A 48 14.31 -5.84 -10.37
N SER A 49 15.28 -4.91 -10.38
CA SER A 49 14.99 -3.49 -10.15
C SER A 49 13.99 -2.97 -11.18
N SER A 50 13.06 -2.16 -10.70
CA SER A 50 12.16 -1.39 -11.56
C SER A 50 12.68 0.03 -11.75
N PRO A 51 12.41 0.67 -12.91
CA PRO A 51 12.68 2.09 -13.05
C PRO A 51 11.84 2.89 -12.04
N PRO A 52 12.28 4.11 -11.66
CA PRO A 52 11.50 4.96 -10.78
C PRO A 52 10.16 5.32 -11.42
N TYR A 53 9.12 5.40 -10.60
CA TYR A 53 7.78 5.77 -11.03
C TYR A 53 7.06 6.64 -9.99
N VAL A 54 6.15 7.47 -10.48
CA VAL A 54 5.35 8.38 -9.66
C VAL A 54 3.90 8.37 -10.13
N PHE A 55 2.98 8.13 -9.22
CA PHE A 55 1.57 8.48 -9.38
C PHE A 55 1.37 9.89 -8.83
N LEU A 56 0.91 10.81 -9.67
CA LEU A 56 0.58 12.16 -9.27
C LEU A 56 -0.93 12.36 -9.35
N THR A 57 -1.54 12.63 -8.19
CA THR A 57 -2.98 12.77 -8.07
C THR A 57 -3.35 14.00 -7.23
N ARG A 58 -4.65 14.29 -7.14
CA ARG A 58 -5.19 15.26 -6.19
C ARG A 58 -5.84 14.55 -5.02
N SER A 59 -5.75 15.17 -3.85
CA SER A 59 -6.55 14.72 -2.72
C SER A 59 -8.04 15.02 -2.98
N PHE A 60 -8.90 14.23 -2.39
CA PHE A 60 -10.35 14.44 -2.45
C PHE A 60 -10.97 14.43 -1.04
N PRO A 61 -12.12 15.08 -0.85
CA PRO A 61 -12.77 15.09 0.45
C PRO A 61 -13.18 13.69 0.89
N PHE A 62 -12.94 13.35 2.15
CA PHE A 62 -13.19 12.03 2.74
C PHE A 62 -14.64 11.52 2.54
N PHE A 63 -15.62 12.43 2.46
CA PHE A 63 -17.03 12.09 2.29
C PHE A 63 -17.51 12.13 0.83
N SER A 64 -16.61 12.26 -0.14
CA SER A 64 -16.97 12.22 -1.55
C SER A 64 -17.37 10.80 -1.95
N GLN A 65 -18.51 10.67 -2.64
CA GLN A 65 -18.86 9.47 -3.37
C GLN A 65 -18.27 9.64 -4.77
N ILE A 66 -17.24 8.89 -5.07
CA ILE A 66 -16.50 8.99 -6.33
C ILE A 66 -16.92 7.83 -7.22
N SER A 67 -17.37 8.12 -8.43
CA SER A 67 -17.60 7.12 -9.49
C SER A 67 -16.29 6.76 -10.19
N GLY A 68 -16.25 5.63 -10.89
CA GLY A 68 -15.05 5.23 -11.64
C GLY A 68 -14.61 6.25 -12.70
N GLU A 69 -15.55 6.98 -13.31
CA GLU A 69 -15.26 8.04 -14.30
C GLU A 69 -14.65 9.29 -13.65
N GLU A 70 -15.06 9.62 -12.41
CA GLU A 70 -14.50 10.75 -11.65
C GLU A 70 -13.10 10.44 -11.12
N PHE A 71 -12.68 9.17 -11.07
CA PHE A 71 -11.33 8.79 -10.67
C PHE A 71 -10.27 9.30 -11.65
N ASP A 72 -10.59 9.36 -12.94
CA ASP A 72 -9.67 9.84 -13.97
C ASP A 72 -9.36 11.34 -13.78
N ASP A 73 -10.30 12.12 -13.23
CA ASP A 73 -10.14 13.55 -12.94
C ASP A 73 -9.17 13.84 -11.77
N PHE A 74 -8.79 12.81 -11.00
CA PHE A 74 -7.83 12.98 -9.90
C PHE A 74 -6.37 12.84 -10.35
N TYR A 75 -6.11 12.27 -11.51
CA TYR A 75 -4.76 12.26 -12.07
C TYR A 75 -4.39 13.67 -12.54
N VAL A 76 -3.14 14.05 -12.26
CA VAL A 76 -2.59 15.32 -12.70
C VAL A 76 -1.70 15.04 -13.91
N HIS A 77 -2.11 15.59 -15.04
CA HIS A 77 -1.45 15.40 -16.33
C HIS A 77 -0.48 16.53 -16.62
N ASP A 78 0.40 16.31 -17.61
CA ASP A 78 1.35 17.32 -18.12
C ASP A 78 2.29 17.90 -17.04
N ALA A 79 2.57 17.15 -15.98
CA ALA A 79 3.54 17.55 -14.97
C ALA A 79 4.97 17.32 -15.47
N GLU A 80 5.87 18.23 -15.10
CA GLU A 80 7.31 18.02 -15.24
C GLU A 80 7.85 17.37 -13.97
N ILE A 81 8.24 16.09 -14.08
CA ILE A 81 8.72 15.28 -12.94
C ILE A 81 10.14 14.84 -13.24
N THR A 82 11.07 15.20 -12.37
CA THR A 82 12.47 14.80 -12.45
C THR A 82 12.93 14.06 -11.20
N VAL A 83 13.83 13.11 -11.39
CA VAL A 83 14.56 12.43 -10.31
C VAL A 83 16.04 12.71 -10.51
N SER A 84 16.71 13.20 -9.47
CA SER A 84 18.16 13.39 -9.48
C SER A 84 18.86 12.40 -8.55
N ASP A 85 19.95 11.83 -9.00
CA ASP A 85 20.87 11.01 -8.19
C ASP A 85 22.03 11.83 -7.60
N GLY A 86 21.98 13.16 -7.75
CA GLY A 86 22.98 14.10 -7.30
C GLY A 86 24.06 14.41 -8.36
N GLU A 87 24.14 13.64 -9.43
CA GLU A 87 25.06 13.85 -10.58
C GLU A 87 24.29 14.22 -11.86
N GLU A 88 23.19 13.52 -12.12
CA GLU A 88 22.35 13.68 -13.29
C GLU A 88 20.86 13.85 -12.89
N GLU A 89 20.07 14.41 -13.83
CA GLU A 89 18.63 14.53 -13.69
C GLU A 89 17.94 13.69 -14.77
N TYR A 90 16.92 12.95 -14.35
CA TYR A 90 16.18 12.02 -15.19
C TYR A 90 14.72 12.46 -15.25
N LEU A 91 14.23 12.76 -16.44
CA LEU A 91 12.84 13.15 -16.67
C LEU A 91 11.95 11.90 -16.69
N LEU A 92 10.90 11.88 -15.88
CA LEU A 92 9.85 10.89 -15.95
C LEU A 92 8.78 11.32 -16.95
N THR A 93 8.34 10.37 -17.77
CA THR A 93 7.34 10.60 -18.81
C THR A 93 6.00 10.00 -18.38
N GLU A 94 4.92 10.76 -18.58
CA GLU A 94 3.58 10.28 -18.33
C GLU A 94 3.18 9.14 -19.29
N LEU A 95 2.56 8.13 -18.73
CA LEU A 95 2.02 6.98 -19.45
C LEU A 95 0.65 6.62 -18.87
N CYS A 96 -0.39 6.75 -19.68
CA CYS A 96 -1.74 6.35 -19.28
C CYS A 96 -2.10 4.99 -19.88
N PHE A 97 -2.74 4.14 -19.11
CA PHE A 97 -3.04 2.76 -19.49
C PHE A 97 -3.91 2.66 -20.75
N ASN A 98 -4.86 3.59 -20.91
CA ASN A 98 -5.74 3.59 -22.09
C ASN A 98 -5.00 3.90 -23.41
N ASP A 99 -3.84 4.56 -23.34
CA ASP A 99 -3.03 4.91 -24.50
C ASP A 99 -2.11 3.77 -24.95
N LEU A 100 -2.03 2.69 -24.16
CA LEU A 100 -1.20 1.54 -24.45
C LEU A 100 -1.84 0.60 -25.47
N THR A 101 -1.02 0.00 -26.32
CA THR A 101 -1.43 -1.15 -27.14
C THR A 101 -1.71 -2.36 -26.25
N PRO A 102 -2.48 -3.36 -26.72
CA PRO A 102 -2.75 -4.57 -25.93
C PRO A 102 -1.49 -5.26 -25.38
N ASP A 103 -0.43 -5.38 -26.18
CA ASP A 103 0.83 -5.99 -25.76
C ASP A 103 1.53 -5.16 -24.67
N GLN A 104 1.50 -3.83 -24.78
CA GLN A 104 2.05 -2.92 -23.77
C GLN A 104 1.24 -2.96 -22.47
N ARG A 105 -0.09 -3.12 -22.55
CA ARG A 105 -0.96 -3.27 -21.36
C ARG A 105 -0.61 -4.52 -20.57
N GLU A 106 -0.33 -5.63 -21.26
CA GLU A 106 0.10 -6.87 -20.61
C GLU A 106 1.42 -6.67 -19.85
N ILE A 107 2.39 -6.00 -20.49
CA ILE A 107 3.67 -5.66 -19.84
C ILE A 107 3.45 -4.74 -18.62
N ALA A 108 2.65 -3.69 -18.77
CA ALA A 108 2.34 -2.77 -17.67
C ALA A 108 1.59 -3.46 -16.53
N ALA A 109 0.63 -4.34 -16.83
CA ALA A 109 -0.09 -5.13 -15.84
C ALA A 109 0.84 -6.06 -15.05
N ASN A 110 1.79 -6.70 -15.74
CA ASN A 110 2.81 -7.53 -15.10
C ASN A 110 3.76 -6.73 -14.22
N PHE A 111 4.18 -5.54 -14.69
CA PHE A 111 5.01 -4.61 -13.93
C PHE A 111 4.32 -4.13 -12.65
N LEU A 112 3.07 -3.69 -12.75
CA LEU A 112 2.28 -3.21 -11.61
C LEU A 112 1.72 -4.35 -10.74
N GLY A 113 1.87 -5.61 -11.19
CA GLY A 113 1.34 -6.78 -10.48
C GLY A 113 -0.19 -6.79 -10.37
N ARG A 114 -0.90 -6.14 -11.30
CA ARG A 114 -2.36 -5.99 -11.27
C ARG A 114 -2.95 -6.20 -12.66
N ASN A 115 -4.12 -6.84 -12.71
CA ASN A 115 -4.94 -6.83 -13.92
C ASN A 115 -5.67 -5.47 -14.00
N LEU A 116 -5.14 -4.55 -14.80
CA LEU A 116 -5.63 -3.18 -14.92
C LEU A 116 -6.96 -3.10 -15.67
N ASP A 117 -7.24 -4.03 -16.59
CA ASP A 117 -8.51 -4.08 -17.32
C ASP A 117 -9.72 -4.29 -16.37
N SER A 118 -9.49 -4.87 -15.19
CA SER A 118 -10.54 -5.12 -14.20
C SER A 118 -10.87 -3.90 -13.32
N LEU A 119 -10.06 -2.86 -13.34
CA LEU A 119 -10.21 -1.70 -12.45
C LEU A 119 -11.26 -0.71 -12.99
N GLY A 120 -11.50 -0.68 -14.30
CA GLY A 120 -12.46 0.27 -14.94
C GLY A 120 -12.03 1.73 -14.82
N ILE A 121 -10.76 2.01 -14.52
CA ILE A 121 -10.16 3.34 -14.41
C ILE A 121 -8.97 3.45 -15.36
N ASN A 122 -8.71 4.66 -15.86
CA ASN A 122 -7.51 4.95 -16.65
C ASN A 122 -6.35 5.29 -15.72
N LEU A 123 -5.53 4.31 -15.39
CA LEU A 123 -4.36 4.51 -14.54
C LEU A 123 -3.28 5.27 -15.31
N CYS A 124 -2.85 6.43 -14.81
CA CYS A 124 -1.73 7.20 -15.34
C CYS A 124 -0.55 7.19 -14.36
N VAL A 125 0.66 7.05 -14.88
CA VAL A 125 1.90 6.98 -14.09
C VAL A 125 3.02 7.69 -14.84
N TYR A 126 3.86 8.41 -14.10
CA TYR A 126 5.11 8.97 -14.62
C TYR A 126 6.25 8.00 -14.34
N LEU A 127 7.02 7.63 -15.34
CA LEU A 127 8.13 6.68 -15.21
C LEU A 127 9.28 6.98 -16.18
N ASP A 128 10.47 6.49 -15.86
CA ASP A 128 11.62 6.54 -16.78
C ASP A 128 11.47 5.52 -17.90
N LEU A 129 10.91 5.97 -19.04
CA LEU A 129 10.74 5.14 -20.23
C LEU A 129 12.07 4.82 -20.94
N SER A 130 13.13 5.58 -20.65
CA SER A 130 14.46 5.33 -21.21
C SER A 130 15.18 4.18 -20.52
N LEU A 131 14.68 3.76 -19.36
CA LEU A 131 15.31 2.73 -18.50
C LEU A 131 16.77 3.07 -18.17
N SER A 132 17.05 4.35 -17.99
CA SER A 132 18.39 4.87 -17.73
C SER A 132 18.70 5.01 -16.25
N LEU A 133 17.66 5.13 -15.41
CA LEU A 133 17.79 5.22 -13.97
C LEU A 133 17.23 3.98 -13.28
N PHE A 134 18.05 3.36 -12.44
CA PHE A 134 17.66 2.34 -11.48
C PHE A 134 18.22 2.71 -10.11
N GLY A 135 17.53 2.31 -9.06
CA GLY A 135 17.99 2.57 -7.70
C GLY A 135 19.26 1.79 -7.37
N GLU A 136 20.12 2.41 -6.58
CA GLU A 136 21.34 1.80 -6.01
C GLU A 136 21.29 1.92 -4.49
N GLU A 137 21.68 0.86 -3.78
CA GLU A 137 21.75 0.85 -2.32
C GLU A 137 22.73 1.91 -1.80
N GLY A 138 22.37 2.56 -0.69
CA GLY A 138 23.16 3.63 -0.08
C GLY A 138 23.07 4.99 -0.80
N LYS A 139 22.45 5.05 -2.00
CA LYS A 139 22.31 6.31 -2.76
C LYS A 139 21.07 7.10 -2.35
N THR A 140 21.21 8.43 -2.43
CA THR A 140 20.13 9.39 -2.16
C THR A 140 19.57 9.93 -3.47
N TYR A 141 18.25 10.01 -3.56
CA TYR A 141 17.51 10.48 -4.73
C TYR A 141 16.57 11.60 -4.36
N THR A 142 16.62 12.67 -5.14
CA THR A 142 15.76 13.83 -5.01
C THR A 142 14.70 13.81 -6.10
N LEU A 143 13.44 13.89 -5.70
CA LEU A 143 12.29 14.09 -6.60
C LEU A 143 11.95 15.57 -6.67
N SER A 144 11.70 16.08 -7.88
CA SER A 144 11.09 17.38 -8.13
C SER A 144 9.86 17.21 -9.02
N VAL A 145 8.77 17.85 -8.65
CA VAL A 145 7.50 17.84 -9.39
C VAL A 145 7.06 19.27 -9.61
N GLU A 146 6.88 19.66 -10.86
CA GLU A 146 6.26 20.92 -11.24
C GLU A 146 4.92 20.63 -11.93
N ALA A 147 3.83 21.03 -11.32
CA ALA A 147 2.49 20.79 -11.82
C ALA A 147 1.55 21.92 -11.39
N GLU A 148 0.73 22.42 -12.33
CA GLU A 148 -0.34 23.39 -12.07
C GLU A 148 0.11 24.68 -11.35
N GLY A 149 1.38 25.03 -11.48
CA GLY A 149 1.98 26.20 -10.82
C GLY A 149 2.44 25.96 -9.39
N GLU A 150 2.39 24.71 -8.93
CA GLU A 150 2.94 24.27 -7.66
C GLU A 150 4.25 23.51 -7.88
N THR A 151 5.19 23.61 -6.94
CA THR A 151 6.44 22.85 -6.94
C THR A 151 6.49 21.99 -5.69
N LEU A 152 6.70 20.68 -5.88
CA LEU A 152 6.87 19.74 -4.81
C LEU A 152 8.27 19.14 -4.87
N THR A 153 8.86 18.89 -3.70
CA THR A 153 10.17 18.23 -3.62
C THR A 153 10.16 17.16 -2.54
N ALA A 154 10.99 16.14 -2.73
CA ALA A 154 11.19 15.11 -1.72
C ALA A 154 12.57 14.46 -1.87
N VAL A 155 13.07 13.92 -0.77
CA VAL A 155 14.36 13.21 -0.75
C VAL A 155 14.15 11.87 -0.09
N THR A 156 14.77 10.83 -0.65
CA THR A 156 14.84 9.49 -0.07
C THR A 156 16.22 8.91 -0.24
N THR A 157 16.62 8.03 0.65
CA THR A 157 17.86 7.23 0.52
C THR A 157 17.48 5.77 0.49
N ILE A 158 17.95 5.03 -0.50
CA ILE A 158 17.75 3.58 -0.54
C ILE A 158 18.67 2.96 0.53
N PRO A 159 18.12 2.25 1.53
CA PRO A 159 18.96 1.61 2.55
C PRO A 159 19.84 0.53 1.94
N GLU A 160 20.92 0.17 2.64
CA GLU A 160 21.66 -1.04 2.34
C GLU A 160 20.81 -2.27 2.70
N GLN A 161 20.79 -3.25 1.82
CA GLN A 161 19.98 -4.44 2.00
C GLN A 161 20.67 -5.46 2.88
N VAL A 162 19.96 -5.99 3.86
CA VAL A 162 20.36 -7.20 4.59
C VAL A 162 19.49 -8.37 4.14
N SER A 163 20.09 -9.42 3.63
CA SER A 163 19.37 -10.60 3.19
C SER A 163 18.79 -11.37 4.38
N LEU A 164 17.58 -11.93 4.21
CA LEU A 164 17.06 -12.89 5.17
C LEU A 164 17.96 -14.16 5.15
N ASP A 165 18.42 -14.58 6.31
CA ASP A 165 19.21 -15.80 6.48
C ASP A 165 18.44 -17.05 6.04
N SER A 166 17.15 -17.06 6.35
CA SER A 166 16.27 -18.18 6.04
C SER A 166 14.84 -17.76 5.80
N VAL A 167 14.21 -18.42 4.84
CA VAL A 167 12.79 -18.34 4.52
C VAL A 167 12.26 -19.76 4.43
N TYR A 168 11.45 -20.21 5.38
CA TYR A 168 11.05 -21.61 5.50
C TYR A 168 9.65 -21.75 6.10
N PHE A 169 9.11 -22.98 6.03
CA PHE A 169 7.77 -23.30 6.54
C PHE A 169 7.86 -24.24 7.73
N VAL A 170 6.96 -24.02 8.69
CA VAL A 170 6.78 -24.87 9.87
C VAL A 170 5.32 -25.26 10.01
N GLU A 171 5.06 -26.24 10.91
CA GLU A 171 3.69 -26.54 11.34
C GLU A 171 3.04 -25.30 11.95
N PRO A 172 1.75 -25.03 11.66
CA PRO A 172 1.03 -23.95 12.29
C PRO A 172 0.97 -24.11 13.81
N PRO A 173 0.92 -23.00 14.55
CA PRO A 173 0.72 -23.08 15.99
C PRO A 173 -0.67 -23.66 16.32
N GLY A 174 -0.77 -24.42 17.43
CA GLY A 174 -2.01 -25.06 17.89
C GLY A 174 -2.15 -26.50 17.42
N GLU A 175 -3.34 -26.88 16.96
CA GLU A 175 -3.56 -28.26 16.47
C GLU A 175 -2.90 -28.45 15.09
N PRO A 176 -2.21 -29.58 14.86
CA PRO A 176 -1.59 -29.91 13.59
C PRO A 176 -2.60 -29.85 12.43
N ARG A 177 -2.18 -29.26 11.30
CA ARG A 177 -3.02 -29.12 10.11
C ARG A 177 -2.30 -29.63 8.87
N ASP A 178 -2.75 -30.75 8.38
CA ASP A 178 -2.14 -31.44 7.24
C ASP A 178 -2.14 -30.62 5.93
N THR A 179 -2.98 -29.58 5.84
CA THR A 179 -3.15 -28.79 4.59
C THR A 179 -2.52 -27.42 4.64
N LEU A 180 -2.03 -26.97 5.80
CA LEU A 180 -1.54 -25.62 6.01
C LEU A 180 -0.14 -25.61 6.62
N ALA A 181 0.60 -24.53 6.37
CA ALA A 181 1.92 -24.26 6.95
C ALA A 181 2.06 -22.77 7.30
N GLN A 182 2.89 -22.46 8.29
CA GLN A 182 3.26 -21.09 8.65
C GLN A 182 4.60 -20.74 8.02
N LEU A 183 4.68 -19.58 7.35
CA LEU A 183 5.94 -19.02 6.88
C LEU A 183 6.69 -18.39 8.06
N ARG A 184 7.97 -18.71 8.17
CA ARG A 184 8.91 -18.08 9.09
C ARG A 184 10.12 -17.58 8.35
N VAL A 185 10.67 -16.50 8.85
CA VAL A 185 11.91 -15.91 8.35
C VAL A 185 12.90 -15.71 9.49
N ILE A 186 14.17 -15.76 9.16
CA ILE A 186 15.25 -15.40 10.06
C ILE A 186 15.99 -14.21 9.45
N LEU A 187 16.14 -13.16 10.24
CA LEU A 187 16.89 -11.95 9.95
C LEU A 187 18.03 -11.83 10.95
N ASP A 188 19.24 -11.67 10.45
CA ASP A 188 20.40 -11.27 11.25
C ASP A 188 20.49 -9.76 11.19
N ASP A 189 19.93 -9.13 12.22
CA ASP A 189 19.61 -7.71 12.23
C ASP A 189 20.85 -6.87 12.46
N PRO A 190 21.13 -5.83 11.64
CA PRO A 190 22.23 -4.91 11.89
C PRO A 190 22.00 -4.08 13.16
N PRO A 191 23.07 -3.49 13.75
CA PRO A 191 22.94 -2.72 14.98
C PRO A 191 22.23 -1.35 14.82
N GLU A 192 22.07 -0.87 13.60
CA GLU A 192 21.34 0.37 13.30
C GLU A 192 19.85 0.12 13.26
N ASP A 193 19.04 1.14 13.60
CA ASP A 193 17.57 1.07 13.43
C ASP A 193 17.21 0.86 11.97
N ASN A 194 16.42 -0.17 11.68
CA ASN A 194 15.98 -0.52 10.34
C ASN A 194 14.48 -0.60 10.23
N TRP A 195 13.98 -0.38 9.03
CA TRP A 195 12.56 -0.37 8.72
C TRP A 195 12.30 -1.31 7.56
N TYR A 196 11.26 -2.10 7.69
CA TYR A 196 10.96 -3.21 6.82
C TYR A 196 9.53 -3.14 6.30
N ARG A 197 9.32 -3.72 5.13
CA ARG A 197 8.00 -3.99 4.56
C ARG A 197 8.04 -5.28 3.78
N TYR A 198 6.91 -5.97 3.67
CA TYR A 198 6.87 -7.18 2.86
C TYR A 198 5.59 -7.31 2.05
N PHE A 199 5.72 -8.06 0.97
CA PHE A 199 4.63 -8.46 0.11
C PHE A 199 4.76 -9.95 -0.20
N VAL A 200 3.61 -10.62 -0.35
CA VAL A 200 3.55 -12.04 -0.68
C VAL A 200 2.74 -12.23 -1.94
N ARG A 201 3.21 -13.11 -2.81
CA ARG A 201 2.50 -13.63 -3.96
C ARG A 201 2.32 -15.13 -3.80
N VAL A 202 1.12 -15.65 -4.03
CA VAL A 202 0.80 -17.08 -4.00
C VAL A 202 0.43 -17.54 -5.41
N GLY A 203 1.12 -18.53 -5.95
CA GLY A 203 0.96 -18.95 -7.34
C GLY A 203 1.26 -17.82 -8.32
N ASP A 204 0.37 -17.65 -9.30
CA ASP A 204 0.47 -16.63 -10.36
C ASP A 204 -0.27 -15.33 -10.03
N ASP A 205 -0.71 -15.17 -8.76
CA ASP A 205 -1.37 -13.95 -8.30
C ASP A 205 -0.41 -12.74 -8.28
N ALA A 206 -0.98 -11.52 -8.11
CA ALA A 206 -0.19 -10.33 -7.84
C ALA A 206 0.41 -10.35 -6.43
N PHE A 207 1.52 -9.62 -6.25
CA PHE A 207 2.04 -9.35 -4.91
C PHE A 207 1.03 -8.55 -4.08
N ARG A 208 0.80 -8.99 -2.86
CA ARG A 208 -0.12 -8.35 -1.91
C ARG A 208 0.54 -8.13 -0.57
N ARG A 209 0.17 -7.05 0.09
CA ARG A 209 0.55 -6.78 1.46
C ARG A 209 -0.47 -7.35 2.45
N ASP A 210 -0.03 -7.64 3.65
CA ASP A 210 -0.92 -7.84 4.81
C ASP A 210 -1.47 -6.47 5.28
N ASN A 211 -2.44 -6.49 6.18
CA ASN A 211 -3.01 -5.28 6.77
C ASN A 211 -1.96 -4.47 7.57
N PHE A 212 -0.99 -5.17 8.15
CA PHE A 212 0.17 -4.62 8.83
C PHE A 212 1.42 -5.15 8.14
N SER A 213 1.87 -4.45 7.12
CA SER A 213 2.98 -4.90 6.28
C SER A 213 4.31 -4.22 6.61
N VAL A 214 4.27 -3.13 7.37
CA VAL A 214 5.47 -2.40 7.82
C VAL A 214 5.77 -2.73 9.28
N PHE A 215 7.06 -2.81 9.61
CA PHE A 215 7.56 -3.01 10.97
C PHE A 215 8.99 -2.48 11.09
N ASP A 216 9.48 -2.32 12.31
CA ASP A 216 10.82 -1.90 12.65
C ASP A 216 11.46 -2.84 13.69
N ASP A 217 12.77 -2.72 13.87
CA ASP A 217 13.58 -3.52 14.78
C ASP A 217 13.99 -2.79 16.06
N ARG A 218 13.60 -1.54 16.26
CA ARG A 218 14.02 -0.67 17.38
C ARG A 218 13.97 -1.32 18.77
N LEU A 219 13.19 -2.38 18.93
CA LEU A 219 13.10 -3.15 20.17
C LEU A 219 14.04 -4.35 20.20
N PHE A 220 14.67 -4.72 19.08
CA PHE A 220 15.37 -5.98 18.88
C PHE A 220 16.73 -5.81 18.17
N ALA A 221 17.18 -4.57 17.97
CA ALA A 221 18.42 -4.26 17.26
C ALA A 221 19.61 -5.12 17.73
N ASP A 222 20.46 -5.54 16.77
CA ASP A 222 21.65 -6.39 17.00
C ASP A 222 21.33 -7.81 17.50
N GLU A 223 20.12 -8.33 17.17
CA GLU A 223 19.72 -9.69 17.53
C GLU A 223 19.38 -10.50 16.27
N ARG A 224 19.56 -11.80 16.34
CA ARG A 224 19.07 -12.73 15.35
C ARG A 224 17.59 -13.00 15.58
N LEU A 225 16.75 -12.43 14.73
CA LEU A 225 15.30 -12.48 14.86
C LEU A 225 14.71 -13.62 14.04
N GLU A 226 13.79 -14.37 14.63
CA GLU A 226 12.95 -15.34 13.96
C GLU A 226 11.49 -14.99 14.17
N PHE A 227 10.75 -14.67 13.09
CA PHE A 227 9.35 -14.26 13.17
C PHE A 227 8.51 -14.81 12.01
N PRO A 228 7.19 -14.93 12.21
CA PRO A 228 6.28 -15.34 11.15
C PRO A 228 5.96 -14.18 10.22
N LEU A 229 5.74 -14.48 8.92
CA LEU A 229 5.12 -13.57 7.97
C LEU A 229 3.77 -14.16 7.51
N ASN A 230 2.77 -13.31 7.47
CA ASN A 230 1.42 -13.70 7.14
C ASN A 230 1.20 -13.79 5.63
N ARG A 231 0.37 -14.76 5.22
CA ARG A 231 -0.25 -14.75 3.90
C ARG A 231 -1.35 -13.68 3.90
N PRO A 232 -1.30 -12.70 2.99
CA PRO A 232 -2.39 -11.75 2.82
C PRO A 232 -3.69 -12.44 2.39
N LEU A 233 -4.83 -11.89 2.79
CA LEU A 233 -6.14 -12.36 2.30
C LEU A 233 -6.29 -12.09 0.80
N ALA A 234 -6.86 -13.04 0.08
CA ALA A 234 -7.24 -12.85 -1.31
C ALA A 234 -8.45 -11.89 -1.42
N PRO A 235 -8.66 -11.19 -2.55
CA PRO A 235 -9.87 -10.40 -2.75
C PRO A 235 -11.13 -11.25 -2.59
N GLY A 236 -12.05 -10.78 -1.72
CA GLY A 236 -13.28 -11.51 -1.42
C GLY A 236 -13.13 -12.70 -0.47
N GLU A 237 -11.92 -13.02 -0.01
CA GLU A 237 -11.70 -14.03 1.01
C GLU A 237 -12.20 -13.52 2.37
N SER A 238 -13.02 -14.33 3.04
CA SER A 238 -13.50 -14.00 4.38
C SER A 238 -12.39 -14.24 5.42
N PHE A 239 -12.30 -13.34 6.39
CA PHE A 239 -11.40 -13.51 7.53
C PHE A 239 -11.82 -14.71 8.37
N ASP A 240 -10.89 -15.65 8.56
CA ASP A 240 -11.02 -16.80 9.47
C ASP A 240 -9.77 -16.90 10.33
N LEU A 241 -9.91 -16.60 11.62
CA LEU A 241 -8.80 -16.62 12.58
C LEU A 241 -8.05 -17.95 12.59
N SER A 242 -8.74 -19.04 12.29
CA SER A 242 -8.15 -20.39 12.32
C SER A 242 -7.19 -20.66 11.17
N THR A 243 -7.27 -19.90 10.07
CA THR A 243 -6.45 -20.05 8.85
C THR A 243 -5.68 -18.79 8.49
N PHE A 244 -5.91 -17.71 9.26
CA PHE A 244 -5.29 -16.41 8.99
C PHE A 244 -3.76 -16.52 8.99
N GLY A 245 -3.15 -15.91 7.97
CA GLY A 245 -1.69 -15.88 7.81
C GLY A 245 -1.05 -17.17 7.32
N LEU A 246 -1.82 -18.26 7.21
CA LEU A 246 -1.29 -19.58 6.84
C LEU A 246 -1.33 -19.81 5.33
N PHE A 247 -0.38 -20.60 4.87
CA PHE A 247 -0.20 -20.96 3.46
C PHE A 247 -0.69 -22.39 3.21
N ARG A 248 -1.36 -22.61 2.08
CA ARG A 248 -1.76 -23.94 1.66
C ARG A 248 -0.55 -24.75 1.22
N ARG A 249 -0.38 -25.97 1.73
CA ARG A 249 0.68 -26.88 1.29
C ARG A 249 0.56 -27.21 -0.20
N GLY A 250 1.71 -27.43 -0.83
CA GLY A 250 1.81 -27.71 -2.27
C GLY A 250 1.67 -26.51 -3.19
N THR A 251 1.49 -25.28 -2.65
CA THR A 251 1.46 -24.04 -3.47
C THR A 251 2.84 -23.40 -3.56
N ASP A 252 3.10 -22.73 -4.71
CA ASP A 252 4.29 -21.90 -4.86
C ASP A 252 4.01 -20.49 -4.29
N MET A 253 5.02 -19.89 -3.69
CA MET A 253 4.93 -18.52 -3.17
C MET A 253 6.20 -17.75 -3.44
N SER A 254 6.06 -16.43 -3.60
CA SER A 254 7.16 -15.48 -3.65
C SER A 254 6.99 -14.47 -2.53
N LEU A 255 8.06 -14.23 -1.78
CA LEU A 255 8.16 -13.17 -0.80
C LEU A 255 9.01 -12.04 -1.41
N LYS A 256 8.47 -10.82 -1.45
CA LYS A 256 9.22 -9.58 -1.69
C LYS A 256 9.43 -8.92 -0.33
N PHE A 257 10.67 -8.90 0.15
CA PHE A 257 11.05 -8.31 1.42
C PHE A 257 11.82 -7.02 1.17
N LEU A 258 11.38 -5.93 1.78
CA LEU A 258 11.87 -4.59 1.52
C LEU A 258 12.56 -4.01 2.76
N PHE A 259 13.71 -3.39 2.52
CA PHE A 259 14.32 -2.41 3.38
C PHE A 259 13.91 -1.04 2.89
N ILE A 260 13.42 -0.19 3.77
CA ILE A 260 12.88 1.14 3.46
C ILE A 260 13.43 2.17 4.43
N ASP A 261 13.37 3.45 4.09
CA ASP A 261 13.75 4.51 5.01
C ASP A 261 12.64 4.80 6.05
N GLU A 262 12.99 5.55 7.11
CA GLU A 262 12.06 5.89 8.18
C GLU A 262 10.82 6.66 7.66
N ALA A 263 10.99 7.56 6.70
CA ALA A 263 9.88 8.35 6.16
C ALA A 263 8.87 7.46 5.42
N HIS A 264 9.38 6.49 4.65
CA HIS A 264 8.58 5.49 3.95
C HIS A 264 7.83 4.59 4.95
N HIS A 265 8.51 4.12 6.01
CA HIS A 265 7.88 3.35 7.08
C HIS A 265 6.74 4.15 7.74
N ARG A 266 7.01 5.38 8.19
CA ARG A 266 6.01 6.25 8.86
C ARG A 266 4.80 6.56 7.99
N PHE A 267 5.01 6.77 6.70
CA PHE A 267 3.90 6.98 5.76
C PHE A 267 2.96 5.78 5.76
N TRP A 268 3.48 4.56 5.57
CA TRP A 268 2.64 3.37 5.51
C TRP A 268 2.08 2.96 6.87
N GLU A 269 2.83 3.12 7.95
CA GLU A 269 2.35 2.90 9.31
C GLU A 269 1.09 3.75 9.59
N THR A 270 1.14 5.03 9.24
CA THR A 270 0.00 5.92 9.45
C THR A 270 -1.19 5.60 8.54
N ILE A 271 -0.97 5.16 7.31
CA ILE A 271 -2.04 4.69 6.40
C ILE A 271 -2.67 3.40 6.92
N GLU A 272 -1.86 2.41 7.28
CA GLU A 272 -2.34 1.12 7.77
C GLU A 272 -3.09 1.28 9.10
N PHE A 273 -2.60 2.14 9.98
CA PHE A 273 -3.30 2.51 11.21
C PHE A 273 -4.65 3.19 10.92
N ALA A 274 -4.69 4.18 10.02
CA ALA A 274 -5.92 4.85 9.63
C ALA A 274 -6.93 3.89 9.00
N ALA A 275 -6.47 2.96 8.16
CA ALA A 275 -7.32 1.95 7.53
C ALA A 275 -7.89 0.93 8.53
N SER A 276 -7.13 0.57 9.57
CA SER A 276 -7.57 -0.37 10.61
C SER A 276 -8.46 0.28 11.67
N ASN A 277 -8.39 1.60 11.84
CA ASN A 277 -9.09 2.34 12.89
C ASN A 277 -10.31 3.09 12.32
N GLN A 278 -11.18 2.38 11.63
CA GLN A 278 -12.42 2.91 11.06
C GLN A 278 -13.62 2.63 11.97
N GLY A 279 -14.21 3.68 12.55
CA GLY A 279 -15.37 3.54 13.41
C GLY A 279 -15.93 4.88 13.86
N PRO A 280 -17.15 4.92 14.43
CA PRO A 280 -17.79 6.17 14.84
C PRO A 280 -17.06 6.89 15.97
N PHE A 281 -16.09 6.25 16.59
CA PHE A 281 -15.25 6.79 17.67
C PHE A 281 -13.76 6.84 17.29
N SER A 282 -13.42 6.61 16.00
CA SER A 282 -12.05 6.71 15.55
C SER A 282 -11.54 8.14 15.60
N ASN A 283 -10.31 8.32 16.04
CA ASN A 283 -9.64 9.61 16.01
C ASN A 283 -9.10 9.88 14.59
N TYR A 284 -9.08 11.16 14.23
CA TYR A 284 -8.41 11.59 13.00
C TYR A 284 -6.92 11.21 13.07
N THR A 285 -6.44 10.50 12.07
CA THR A 285 -5.04 10.16 11.89
C THR A 285 -4.44 11.05 10.81
N ARG A 286 -3.42 11.82 11.16
CA ARG A 286 -2.65 12.57 10.18
C ARG A 286 -1.70 11.62 9.48
N ILE A 287 -1.85 11.47 8.17
CA ILE A 287 -0.90 10.68 7.36
C ILE A 287 0.45 11.40 7.31
N ALA A 288 1.52 10.67 7.60
CA ALA A 288 2.88 11.17 7.46
C ALA A 288 3.21 11.40 5.98
N THR A 289 4.10 12.33 5.70
CA THR A 289 4.57 12.64 4.35
C THR A 289 6.02 13.11 4.40
N ASN A 290 6.81 12.83 3.36
CA ASN A 290 8.11 13.45 3.12
C ASN A 290 8.09 14.40 1.92
N ILE A 291 6.89 14.69 1.37
CA ILE A 291 6.73 15.62 0.24
C ILE A 291 6.63 17.05 0.78
N GLU A 292 7.58 17.89 0.45
CA GLU A 292 7.51 19.33 0.69
C GLU A 292 6.60 19.97 -0.37
N GLY A 293 5.65 20.79 0.04
CA GLY A 293 4.67 21.43 -0.83
C GLY A 293 3.43 20.61 -1.14
N GLY A 294 3.38 19.31 -0.76
CA GLY A 294 2.26 18.41 -1.05
C GLY A 294 2.05 17.33 -0.01
N LEU A 295 1.39 16.25 -0.41
CA LEU A 295 1.14 15.07 0.40
C LEU A 295 1.75 13.82 -0.27
N GLY A 296 1.89 12.75 0.50
CA GLY A 296 2.27 11.44 -0.04
C GLY A 296 3.68 11.00 0.33
N ILE A 297 4.31 10.24 -0.55
CA ILE A 297 5.61 9.61 -0.32
C ILE A 297 6.47 9.57 -1.60
N TRP A 298 7.75 9.88 -1.43
CA TRP A 298 8.83 9.47 -2.31
C TRP A 298 9.71 8.51 -1.52
N GLY A 299 9.70 7.21 -1.87
CA GLY A 299 10.30 6.15 -1.08
C GLY A 299 11.40 5.40 -1.81
N GLY A 300 12.59 5.32 -1.17
CA GLY A 300 13.67 4.43 -1.57
C GLY A 300 13.42 3.02 -1.05
N ILE A 301 13.70 2.03 -1.88
CA ILE A 301 13.46 0.63 -1.59
C ILE A 301 14.69 -0.20 -1.97
N ALA A 302 15.23 -0.97 -1.01
CA ALA A 302 16.08 -2.11 -1.32
C ALA A 302 15.26 -3.39 -1.18
N ALA A 303 15.19 -4.22 -2.23
CA ALA A 303 14.26 -5.35 -2.26
C ALA A 303 14.96 -6.68 -2.50
N SER A 304 14.62 -7.68 -1.68
CA SER A 304 14.97 -9.08 -1.86
C SER A 304 13.76 -9.91 -2.26
N TYR A 305 13.99 -10.90 -3.11
CA TYR A 305 12.97 -11.83 -3.55
C TYR A 305 13.33 -13.26 -3.18
N TYR A 306 12.38 -13.96 -2.55
CA TYR A 306 12.53 -15.34 -2.14
C TYR A 306 11.39 -16.17 -2.72
N GLU A 307 11.73 -17.16 -3.55
CA GLU A 307 10.76 -18.10 -4.11
C GLU A 307 10.81 -19.40 -3.35
N ARG A 308 9.67 -19.88 -2.88
CA ARG A 308 9.55 -21.10 -2.09
C ARG A 308 8.29 -21.86 -2.50
N ARG A 309 8.40 -23.18 -2.45
CA ARG A 309 7.23 -24.06 -2.48
C ARG A 309 6.85 -24.42 -1.05
N VAL A 310 5.59 -24.24 -0.71
CA VAL A 310 5.07 -24.70 0.59
C VAL A 310 5.15 -26.23 0.62
N PRO A 311 5.89 -26.84 1.55
CA PRO A 311 6.13 -28.29 1.54
C PRO A 311 4.83 -29.08 1.51
N ASP A 312 4.77 -30.13 0.71
CA ASP A 312 3.77 -31.19 0.83
C ASP A 312 4.00 -31.95 2.15
N LEU A 313 3.04 -32.74 2.59
CA LEU A 313 3.18 -33.60 3.79
C LEU A 313 4.24 -34.67 3.57
#